data_89d50a022d2fd62b3bcbf5a6ba9e72b5
#
_entry.id   89d50a022d2fd62b3bcbf5a6ba9e72b5
#
_cell.length_a   1.000
_cell.length_b   1.000
_cell.length_c   1.000
_cell.angle_alpha   90.00
_cell.angle_beta   90.00
_cell.angle_gamma   90.00
#
_symmetry.space_group_name_H-M   'P 1'
#
loop_
_entity.id
_entity.type
_entity.pdbx_description
1 polymer ?
#
loop_
_entity_poly.entity_id
_entity_poly.type
_entity_poly.pdbx_seq_one_letter_code
_entity_poly.pdbx_strand_id
1 'polypeptide(L)'
;MRATLFAVTAAPNSSLRERKKRRTRQALIDTALELFTRRGFGGVTLDELCEEVEVSKRTFFRTFTSKEDVAMAPDQDLWRAFLEELETAEPDGLPVVELGRDALLAALERMDDEGWARRMLLSRRLAERTPSMGAHGLQFCEATTQEALEILHRRFGLGAPGDLRPRLAVDMLVAAFHGALASWVARADGADAAVGAARTEPPTAGELADRLREAVAALPASLALTAASG
;
A
#
# COMPACT_ATOMS: atom_id res chain seq x y z
N MET A 1 49.21 -8.56 -17.30
CA MET A 1 48.24 -7.54 -16.99
C MET A 1 47.07 -7.69 -17.96
N ARG A 2 45.93 -8.26 -17.49
CA ARG A 2 44.68 -8.32 -18.27
C ARG A 2 43.67 -7.50 -17.52
N ALA A 3 43.22 -6.38 -18.09
CA ALA A 3 42.20 -5.52 -17.55
C ALA A 3 40.82 -6.18 -17.79
N THR A 4 40.14 -6.54 -16.74
CA THR A 4 38.75 -7.03 -16.80
C THR A 4 37.81 -5.81 -16.87
N LEU A 5 37.22 -5.60 -18.04
CA LEU A 5 36.21 -4.59 -18.26
C LEU A 5 34.93 -5.05 -17.58
N PHE A 6 34.51 -4.38 -16.50
CA PHE A 6 33.17 -4.54 -15.93
C PHE A 6 32.17 -3.89 -16.88
N ALA A 7 31.37 -4.71 -17.53
CA ALA A 7 30.21 -4.25 -18.27
C ALA A 7 29.15 -3.78 -17.27
N VAL A 8 28.93 -2.47 -17.23
CA VAL A 8 27.77 -1.86 -16.56
C VAL A 8 26.53 -2.28 -17.35
N THR A 9 25.77 -3.24 -16.83
CA THR A 9 24.47 -3.61 -17.37
C THR A 9 23.52 -2.43 -17.17
N ALA A 10 23.25 -1.69 -18.25
CA ALA A 10 22.22 -0.64 -18.26
C ALA A 10 20.86 -1.29 -17.95
N ALA A 11 20.12 -0.72 -16.98
CA ALA A 11 18.76 -1.11 -16.66
C ALA A 11 17.88 -1.08 -17.93
N PRO A 12 16.91 -2.02 -18.08
CA PRO A 12 16.10 -2.11 -19.30
C PRO A 12 15.35 -0.79 -19.53
N ASN A 13 15.67 -0.13 -20.62
CA ASN A 13 15.03 1.12 -21.06
C ASN A 13 13.54 0.83 -21.28
N SER A 14 12.68 1.23 -20.33
CA SER A 14 11.23 1.10 -20.49
C SER A 14 10.83 1.78 -21.80
N SER A 15 10.07 1.09 -22.66
CA SER A 15 9.68 1.62 -23.96
C SER A 15 8.95 2.96 -23.82
N LEU A 16 9.01 3.84 -24.82
CA LEU A 16 8.25 5.11 -24.84
C LEU A 16 6.77 4.88 -24.53
N ARG A 17 6.22 3.74 -24.97
CA ARG A 17 4.84 3.34 -24.71
C ARG A 17 4.59 3.06 -23.22
N GLU A 18 5.49 2.36 -22.55
CA GLU A 18 5.38 2.07 -21.14
C GLU A 18 5.51 3.35 -20.28
N ARG A 19 6.43 4.23 -20.63
CA ARG A 19 6.57 5.55 -19.98
C ARG A 19 5.30 6.39 -20.13
N LYS A 20 4.71 6.43 -21.34
CA LYS A 20 3.45 7.14 -21.59
C LYS A 20 2.29 6.53 -20.79
N LYS A 21 2.18 5.18 -20.75
CA LYS A 21 1.15 4.48 -19.98
C LYS A 21 1.26 4.80 -18.48
N ARG A 22 2.46 4.74 -17.92
CA ARG A 22 2.72 5.08 -16.52
C ARG A 22 2.40 6.54 -16.20
N ARG A 23 2.81 7.48 -17.08
CA ARG A 23 2.50 8.91 -16.92
C ARG A 23 0.99 9.17 -16.95
N THR A 24 0.26 8.56 -17.88
CA THR A 24 -1.22 8.68 -17.95
C THR A 24 -1.88 8.10 -16.71
N ARG A 25 -1.41 6.91 -16.21
CA ARG A 25 -1.92 6.32 -14.98
C ARG A 25 -1.71 7.24 -13.79
N GLN A 26 -0.53 7.80 -13.66
CA GLN A 26 -0.20 8.71 -12.56
C GLN A 26 -1.05 9.98 -12.62
N ALA A 27 -1.21 10.60 -13.79
CA ALA A 27 -2.07 11.77 -13.96
C ALA A 27 -3.53 11.49 -13.56
N LEU A 28 -4.06 10.29 -13.90
CA LEU A 28 -5.40 9.88 -13.48
C LEU A 28 -5.52 9.78 -11.96
N ILE A 29 -4.53 9.21 -11.28
CA ILE A 29 -4.53 9.10 -9.80
C ILE A 29 -4.48 10.49 -9.16
N ASP A 30 -3.52 11.32 -9.57
CA ASP A 30 -3.32 12.65 -8.99
C ASP A 30 -4.56 13.52 -9.17
N THR A 31 -5.10 13.57 -10.38
CA THR A 31 -6.31 14.37 -10.70
C THR A 31 -7.55 13.82 -9.96
N ALA A 32 -7.73 12.50 -9.92
CA ALA A 32 -8.86 11.88 -9.20
C ALA A 32 -8.83 12.24 -7.72
N LEU A 33 -7.70 12.04 -7.04
CA LEU A 33 -7.55 12.34 -5.62
C LEU A 33 -7.77 13.83 -5.32
N GLU A 34 -7.28 14.71 -6.19
CA GLU A 34 -7.46 16.15 -6.06
C GLU A 34 -8.94 16.57 -6.25
N LEU A 35 -9.59 16.10 -7.31
CA LEU A 35 -11.00 16.40 -7.58
C LEU A 35 -11.92 15.84 -6.48
N PHE A 36 -11.73 14.58 -6.07
CA PHE A 36 -12.54 13.95 -5.04
C PHE A 36 -12.35 14.63 -3.67
N THR A 37 -11.15 15.11 -3.36
CA THR A 37 -10.89 15.85 -2.13
C THR A 37 -11.57 17.22 -2.13
N ARG A 38 -11.55 17.93 -3.26
CA ARG A 38 -12.14 19.29 -3.37
C ARG A 38 -13.65 19.28 -3.50
N ARG A 39 -14.23 18.33 -4.25
CA ARG A 39 -15.65 18.33 -4.66
C ARG A 39 -16.46 17.21 -4.00
N GLY A 40 -15.80 16.35 -3.21
CA GLY A 40 -16.38 15.12 -2.68
C GLY A 40 -16.39 13.98 -3.72
N PHE A 41 -16.30 12.74 -3.27
CA PHE A 41 -16.26 11.55 -4.15
C PHE A 41 -17.50 11.43 -5.05
N GLY A 42 -18.70 11.69 -4.50
CA GLY A 42 -19.97 11.67 -5.24
C GLY A 42 -20.16 12.87 -6.19
N GLY A 43 -19.45 13.98 -5.94
CA GLY A 43 -19.57 15.24 -6.69
C GLY A 43 -18.76 15.31 -8.00
N VAL A 44 -18.04 14.23 -8.35
CA VAL A 44 -17.23 14.15 -9.57
C VAL A 44 -17.66 12.96 -10.41
N THR A 45 -18.00 13.20 -11.67
CA THR A 45 -18.31 12.14 -12.63
C THR A 45 -17.04 11.58 -13.28
N LEU A 46 -17.17 10.39 -13.87
CA LEU A 46 -16.06 9.81 -14.63
C LEU A 46 -15.75 10.62 -15.90
N ASP A 47 -16.77 11.27 -16.50
CA ASP A 47 -16.59 12.12 -17.66
C ASP A 47 -15.71 13.31 -17.32
N GLU A 48 -16.04 14.04 -16.26
CA GLU A 48 -15.25 15.18 -15.78
C GLU A 48 -13.80 14.79 -15.46
N LEU A 49 -13.57 13.63 -14.81
CA LEU A 49 -12.23 13.15 -14.56
C LEU A 49 -11.45 12.86 -15.85
N CYS A 50 -12.11 12.23 -16.83
CA CYS A 50 -11.48 11.93 -18.12
C CYS A 50 -11.18 13.19 -18.93
N GLU A 51 -12.06 14.18 -18.90
CA GLU A 51 -11.87 15.48 -19.54
C GLU A 51 -10.69 16.24 -18.94
N GLU A 52 -10.58 16.29 -17.60
CA GLU A 52 -9.49 16.98 -16.91
C GLU A 52 -8.11 16.40 -17.24
N VAL A 53 -8.04 15.07 -17.45
CA VAL A 53 -6.78 14.37 -17.81
C VAL A 53 -6.59 14.25 -19.33
N GLU A 54 -7.53 14.78 -20.12
CA GLU A 54 -7.52 14.68 -21.60
C GLU A 54 -7.44 13.23 -22.12
N VAL A 55 -8.18 12.31 -21.49
CA VAL A 55 -8.23 10.90 -21.90
C VAL A 55 -9.66 10.45 -22.19
N SER A 56 -9.82 9.44 -23.04
CA SER A 56 -11.12 8.81 -23.25
C SER A 56 -11.50 7.86 -22.09
N LYS A 57 -12.81 7.66 -21.85
CA LYS A 57 -13.30 6.59 -20.94
C LYS A 57 -12.70 5.22 -21.26
N ARG A 58 -12.50 4.90 -22.55
CA ARG A 58 -11.83 3.66 -22.97
C ARG A 58 -10.39 3.57 -22.42
N THR A 59 -9.69 4.71 -22.38
CA THR A 59 -8.34 4.78 -21.81
C THR A 59 -8.37 4.61 -20.29
N PHE A 60 -9.35 5.23 -19.62
CA PHE A 60 -9.59 5.04 -18.20
C PHE A 60 -9.84 3.56 -17.87
N PHE A 61 -10.85 2.93 -18.49
CA PHE A 61 -11.22 1.54 -18.22
C PHE A 61 -10.18 0.49 -18.64
N ARG A 62 -9.19 0.87 -19.42
CA ARG A 62 -8.00 0.03 -19.65
C ARG A 62 -7.04 0.03 -18.47
N THR A 63 -7.14 1.03 -17.58
CA THR A 63 -6.20 1.25 -16.47
C THR A 63 -6.84 1.00 -15.11
N PHE A 64 -8.09 1.40 -14.95
CA PHE A 64 -8.88 1.32 -13.72
C PHE A 64 -10.27 0.78 -14.00
N THR A 65 -10.84 0.02 -13.06
CA THR A 65 -12.16 -0.60 -13.21
C THR A 65 -13.29 0.32 -12.73
N SER A 66 -13.00 1.26 -11.82
CA SER A 66 -13.99 2.15 -11.22
C SER A 66 -13.34 3.43 -10.66
N LYS A 67 -14.18 4.34 -10.15
CA LYS A 67 -13.72 5.52 -9.42
C LYS A 67 -13.04 5.14 -8.09
N GLU A 68 -13.54 4.13 -7.42
CA GLU A 68 -12.96 3.57 -6.21
C GLU A 68 -11.55 3.03 -6.48
N ASP A 69 -11.39 2.31 -7.59
CA ASP A 69 -10.13 1.71 -8.01
C ASP A 69 -9.03 2.77 -8.20
N VAL A 70 -9.32 3.86 -8.92
CA VAL A 70 -8.34 4.95 -9.11
C VAL A 70 -8.06 5.71 -7.81
N ALA A 71 -9.08 5.89 -6.95
CA ALA A 71 -8.91 6.58 -5.67
C ALA A 71 -8.08 5.77 -4.65
N MET A 72 -8.12 4.44 -4.73
CA MET A 72 -7.39 3.52 -3.86
C MET A 72 -6.07 3.03 -4.45
N ALA A 73 -5.70 3.51 -5.63
CA ALA A 73 -4.48 3.07 -6.31
C ALA A 73 -3.19 3.17 -5.48
N PRO A 74 -2.96 4.20 -4.63
CA PRO A 74 -1.75 4.27 -3.80
C PRO A 74 -1.60 3.11 -2.81
N ASP A 75 -2.71 2.67 -2.21
CA ASP A 75 -2.74 1.51 -1.30
C ASP A 75 -2.56 0.21 -2.07
N GLN A 76 -3.28 0.05 -3.17
CA GLN A 76 -3.17 -1.13 -4.03
C GLN A 76 -1.76 -1.31 -4.62
N ASP A 77 -1.08 -0.24 -4.98
CA ASP A 77 0.28 -0.29 -5.52
C ASP A 77 1.27 -0.78 -4.47
N LEU A 78 1.12 -0.36 -3.22
CA LEU A 78 1.92 -0.87 -2.10
C LEU A 78 1.71 -2.38 -1.91
N TRP A 79 0.45 -2.84 -1.86
CA TRP A 79 0.17 -4.25 -1.66
C TRP A 79 0.58 -5.14 -2.84
N ARG A 80 0.52 -4.64 -4.08
CA ARG A 80 1.10 -5.35 -5.23
C ARG A 80 2.63 -5.46 -5.12
N ALA A 81 3.30 -4.38 -4.72
CA ALA A 81 4.73 -4.42 -4.46
C ALA A 81 5.08 -5.40 -3.33
N PHE A 82 4.28 -5.44 -2.26
CA PHE A 82 4.42 -6.43 -1.19
C PHE A 82 4.36 -7.87 -1.71
N LEU A 83 3.40 -8.20 -2.56
CA LEU A 83 3.30 -9.55 -3.14
C LEU A 83 4.51 -9.90 -4.02
N GLU A 84 5.02 -8.92 -4.78
CA GLU A 84 6.25 -9.08 -5.57
C GLU A 84 7.48 -9.33 -4.69
N GLU A 85 7.62 -8.59 -3.58
CA GLU A 85 8.70 -8.80 -2.60
C GLU A 85 8.56 -10.16 -1.90
N LEU A 86 7.35 -10.54 -1.49
CA LEU A 86 7.07 -11.84 -0.87
C LEU A 86 7.39 -13.01 -1.83
N GLU A 87 7.13 -12.85 -3.14
CA GLU A 87 7.44 -13.83 -4.18
C GLU A 87 8.95 -14.08 -4.31
N THR A 88 9.79 -13.10 -3.99
CA THR A 88 11.25 -13.21 -4.12
C THR A 88 11.96 -13.37 -2.77
N ALA A 89 11.24 -13.25 -1.64
CA ALA A 89 11.80 -13.31 -0.31
C ALA A 89 12.47 -14.66 -0.02
N GLU A 90 13.60 -14.62 0.68
CA GLU A 90 14.26 -15.84 1.18
C GLU A 90 13.81 -16.09 2.62
N PRO A 91 13.45 -17.33 2.99
CA PRO A 91 12.80 -17.61 4.27
C PRO A 91 13.75 -17.51 5.48
N ASP A 92 15.04 -17.76 5.35
CA ASP A 92 16.11 -17.69 6.37
C ASP A 92 15.72 -18.18 7.78
N GLY A 93 14.69 -19.04 7.87
CA GLY A 93 14.14 -19.52 9.15
C GLY A 93 13.32 -18.51 9.93
N LEU A 94 12.96 -17.37 9.32
CA LEU A 94 12.16 -16.32 9.96
C LEU A 94 10.70 -16.76 10.19
N PRO A 95 10.04 -16.30 11.26
CA PRO A 95 8.60 -16.39 11.40
C PRO A 95 7.88 -15.72 10.23
N VAL A 96 6.75 -16.28 9.79
CA VAL A 96 5.97 -15.76 8.64
C VAL A 96 5.61 -14.29 8.78
N VAL A 97 5.27 -13.82 9.99
CA VAL A 97 4.94 -12.41 10.26
C VAL A 97 6.16 -11.51 10.02
N GLU A 98 7.36 -11.98 10.40
CA GLU A 98 8.60 -11.22 10.18
C GLU A 98 9.01 -11.20 8.72
N LEU A 99 8.88 -12.34 8.02
CA LEU A 99 9.09 -12.42 6.57
C LEU A 99 8.12 -11.45 5.84
N GLY A 100 6.85 -11.45 6.20
CA GLY A 100 5.86 -10.54 5.65
C GLY A 100 6.13 -9.08 6.00
N ARG A 101 6.57 -8.78 7.22
CA ARG A 101 7.03 -7.44 7.63
C ARG A 101 8.16 -6.96 6.72
N ASP A 102 9.17 -7.78 6.52
CA ASP A 102 10.35 -7.39 5.74
C ASP A 102 10.00 -7.18 4.25
N ALA A 103 9.13 -8.02 3.68
CA ALA A 103 8.58 -7.82 2.34
C ALA A 103 7.78 -6.52 2.24
N LEU A 104 6.96 -6.17 3.26
CA LEU A 104 6.18 -4.93 3.25
C LEU A 104 7.05 -3.69 3.46
N LEU A 105 8.12 -3.78 4.24
CA LEU A 105 9.11 -2.71 4.38
C LEU A 105 9.85 -2.45 3.07
N ALA A 106 10.29 -3.51 2.37
CA ALA A 106 10.90 -3.40 1.06
C ALA A 106 9.93 -2.79 0.02
N ALA A 107 8.64 -3.17 0.08
CA ALA A 107 7.61 -2.55 -0.75
C ALA A 107 7.46 -1.05 -0.45
N LEU A 108 7.49 -0.63 0.83
CA LEU A 108 7.44 0.79 1.21
C LEU A 108 8.65 1.58 0.71
N GLU A 109 9.85 0.99 0.72
CA GLU A 109 11.04 1.62 0.15
C GLU A 109 10.89 1.87 -1.37
N ARG A 110 10.18 1.00 -2.08
CA ARG A 110 9.86 1.21 -3.52
C ARG A 110 8.83 2.32 -3.76
N MET A 111 8.09 2.70 -2.72
CA MET A 111 7.08 3.78 -2.78
C MET A 111 7.69 5.17 -2.52
N ASP A 112 9.00 5.30 -2.46
CA ASP A 112 9.72 6.56 -2.20
C ASP A 112 9.76 7.49 -3.43
N ASP A 113 8.63 7.57 -4.18
CA ASP A 113 8.45 8.60 -5.20
C ASP A 113 7.89 9.89 -4.57
N GLU A 114 8.29 11.04 -5.13
CA GLU A 114 7.73 12.32 -4.72
C GLU A 114 6.20 12.32 -4.84
N GLY A 115 5.53 12.27 -3.68
CA GLY A 115 4.09 12.41 -3.59
C GLY A 115 3.30 11.13 -3.31
N TRP A 116 3.89 9.92 -3.27
CA TRP A 116 3.14 8.72 -2.91
C TRP A 116 2.50 8.85 -1.52
N ALA A 117 3.24 9.29 -0.52
CA ALA A 117 2.74 9.48 0.84
C ALA A 117 1.58 10.48 0.89
N ARG A 118 1.66 11.58 0.12
CA ARG A 118 0.55 12.53 -0.02
C ARG A 118 -0.67 11.88 -0.65
N ARG A 119 -0.50 11.10 -1.71
CA ARG A 119 -1.58 10.37 -2.38
C ARG A 119 -2.24 9.34 -1.45
N MET A 120 -1.43 8.60 -0.71
CA MET A 120 -1.89 7.63 0.28
C MET A 120 -2.74 8.30 1.38
N LEU A 121 -2.28 9.44 1.90
CA LEU A 121 -3.03 10.22 2.89
C LEU A 121 -4.38 10.70 2.35
N LEU A 122 -4.41 11.25 1.13
CA LEU A 122 -5.65 11.69 0.48
C LEU A 122 -6.61 10.52 0.25
N SER A 123 -6.11 9.38 -0.24
CA SER A 123 -6.87 8.16 -0.45
C SER A 123 -7.51 7.67 0.85
N ARG A 124 -6.75 7.62 1.95
CA ARG A 124 -7.26 7.20 3.28
C ARG A 124 -8.35 8.11 3.80
N ARG A 125 -8.14 9.44 3.76
CA ARG A 125 -9.14 10.42 4.19
C ARG A 125 -10.44 10.34 3.36
N LEU A 126 -10.34 10.04 2.07
CA LEU A 126 -11.50 9.80 1.21
C LEU A 126 -12.21 8.50 1.60
N ALA A 127 -11.48 7.41 1.83
CA ALA A 127 -12.04 6.12 2.19
C ALA A 127 -12.84 6.16 3.51
N GLU A 128 -12.38 6.93 4.51
CA GLU A 128 -13.08 7.12 5.79
C GLU A 128 -14.47 7.75 5.63
N ARG A 129 -14.69 8.51 4.56
CA ARG A 129 -15.92 9.26 4.30
C ARG A 129 -16.76 8.67 3.17
N THR A 130 -16.27 7.59 2.52
CA THR A 130 -16.86 7.03 1.31
C THR A 130 -17.09 5.53 1.48
N PRO A 131 -18.30 5.07 1.87
CA PRO A 131 -18.58 3.66 2.13
C PRO A 131 -18.28 2.74 0.96
N SER A 132 -18.46 3.18 -0.31
CA SER A 132 -18.15 2.38 -1.49
C SER A 132 -16.65 2.10 -1.64
N MET A 133 -15.78 3.04 -1.25
CA MET A 133 -14.34 2.81 -1.18
C MET A 133 -13.99 1.79 -0.10
N GLY A 134 -14.64 1.84 1.06
CA GLY A 134 -14.48 0.84 2.12
C GLY A 134 -14.81 -0.57 1.65
N ALA A 135 -15.96 -0.75 0.95
CA ALA A 135 -16.35 -2.03 0.38
C ALA A 135 -15.35 -2.55 -0.68
N HIS A 136 -14.89 -1.65 -1.56
CA HIS A 136 -13.86 -1.97 -2.56
C HIS A 136 -12.53 -2.40 -1.89
N GLY A 137 -12.13 -1.70 -0.83
CA GLY A 137 -10.93 -2.03 -0.04
C GLY A 137 -11.00 -3.39 0.63
N LEU A 138 -12.16 -3.79 1.17
CA LEU A 138 -12.34 -5.11 1.76
C LEU A 138 -12.18 -6.23 0.73
N GLN A 139 -12.74 -6.07 -0.48
CA GLN A 139 -12.59 -7.04 -1.57
C GLN A 139 -11.12 -7.15 -2.00
N PHE A 140 -10.45 -6.02 -2.15
CA PHE A 140 -9.03 -5.99 -2.50
C PHE A 140 -8.16 -6.64 -1.42
N CYS A 141 -8.40 -6.34 -0.15
CA CYS A 141 -7.70 -6.93 0.99
C CYS A 141 -7.83 -8.46 1.01
N GLU A 142 -9.05 -8.99 0.84
CA GLU A 142 -9.27 -10.45 0.79
C GLU A 142 -8.54 -11.08 -0.41
N ALA A 143 -8.61 -10.49 -1.60
CA ALA A 143 -7.90 -11.00 -2.78
C ALA A 143 -6.38 -11.02 -2.56
N THR A 144 -5.82 -9.95 -2.00
CA THR A 144 -4.38 -9.84 -1.67
C THR A 144 -3.96 -10.86 -0.62
N THR A 145 -4.80 -11.06 0.42
CA THR A 145 -4.55 -12.09 1.45
C THR A 145 -4.51 -13.49 0.84
N GLN A 146 -5.44 -13.82 -0.05
CA GLN A 146 -5.45 -15.11 -0.73
C GLN A 146 -4.20 -15.31 -1.60
N GLU A 147 -3.78 -14.30 -2.36
CA GLU A 147 -2.57 -14.36 -3.17
C GLU A 147 -1.31 -14.54 -2.30
N ALA A 148 -1.22 -13.85 -1.16
CA ALA A 148 -0.12 -14.03 -0.20
C ALA A 148 -0.10 -15.47 0.35
N LEU A 149 -1.25 -16.05 0.68
CA LEU A 149 -1.34 -17.45 1.13
C LEU A 149 -0.93 -18.43 0.04
N GLU A 150 -1.28 -18.19 -1.22
CA GLU A 150 -0.83 -19.01 -2.35
C GLU A 150 0.69 -18.94 -2.53
N ILE A 151 1.29 -17.77 -2.37
CA ILE A 151 2.76 -17.61 -2.38
C ILE A 151 3.39 -18.40 -1.23
N LEU A 152 2.89 -18.24 0.01
CA LEU A 152 3.38 -18.97 1.19
C LEU A 152 3.29 -20.48 1.01
N HIS A 153 2.19 -20.97 0.45
CA HIS A 153 2.00 -22.40 0.15
C HIS A 153 2.99 -22.89 -0.92
N ARG A 154 3.05 -22.20 -2.03
CA ARG A 154 3.84 -22.62 -3.20
C ARG A 154 5.36 -22.57 -2.92
N ARG A 155 5.83 -21.51 -2.25
CA ARG A 155 7.26 -21.30 -2.04
C ARG A 155 7.80 -21.95 -0.77
N PHE A 156 7.01 -21.98 0.28
CA PHE A 156 7.49 -22.41 1.60
C PHE A 156 6.78 -23.65 2.13
N GLY A 157 5.85 -24.24 1.36
CA GLY A 157 5.11 -25.44 1.77
C GLY A 157 4.19 -25.22 2.98
N LEU A 158 3.83 -23.96 3.29
CA LEU A 158 2.96 -23.63 4.42
C LEU A 158 1.49 -23.76 4.03
N GLY A 159 0.62 -24.02 5.02
CA GLY A 159 -0.83 -24.08 4.80
C GLY A 159 -1.30 -25.45 4.34
N ALA A 160 -0.95 -26.53 5.05
CA ALA A 160 -1.60 -27.82 4.89
C ALA A 160 -3.13 -27.68 5.07
N PRO A 161 -3.97 -28.54 4.45
CA PRO A 161 -5.42 -28.46 4.59
C PRO A 161 -5.83 -28.41 6.07
N GLY A 162 -6.57 -27.35 6.44
CA GLY A 162 -7.04 -27.11 7.82
C GLY A 162 -6.03 -26.41 8.73
N ASP A 163 -4.81 -26.07 8.27
CA ASP A 163 -3.86 -25.27 9.06
C ASP A 163 -4.20 -23.78 8.96
N LEU A 164 -4.71 -23.19 10.04
CA LEU A 164 -5.07 -21.77 10.13
C LEU A 164 -3.89 -20.85 10.39
N ARG A 165 -2.72 -21.37 10.79
CA ARG A 165 -1.58 -20.54 11.22
C ARG A 165 -1.07 -19.59 10.13
N PRO A 166 -0.90 -19.99 8.86
CA PRO A 166 -0.48 -19.05 7.82
C PRO A 166 -1.50 -17.92 7.60
N ARG A 167 -2.80 -18.23 7.58
CA ARG A 167 -3.86 -17.22 7.46
C ARG A 167 -3.81 -16.24 8.63
N LEU A 168 -3.74 -16.71 9.85
CA LEU A 168 -3.65 -15.88 11.05
C LEU A 168 -2.39 -14.99 11.02
N ALA A 169 -1.25 -15.51 10.54
CA ALA A 169 -0.02 -14.73 10.42
C ALA A 169 -0.19 -13.57 9.43
N VAL A 170 -0.82 -13.80 8.26
CA VAL A 170 -1.10 -12.75 7.27
C VAL A 170 -2.12 -11.75 7.84
N ASP A 171 -3.19 -12.22 8.48
CA ASP A 171 -4.21 -11.34 9.09
C ASP A 171 -3.60 -10.45 10.19
N MET A 172 -2.68 -10.98 11.00
CA MET A 172 -1.94 -10.19 12.01
C MET A 172 -1.06 -9.11 11.36
N LEU A 173 -0.38 -9.42 10.26
CA LEU A 173 0.41 -8.44 9.51
C LEU A 173 -0.49 -7.33 8.94
N VAL A 174 -1.62 -7.68 8.34
CA VAL A 174 -2.62 -6.74 7.83
C VAL A 174 -3.14 -5.84 8.95
N ALA A 175 -3.46 -6.41 10.11
CA ALA A 175 -3.92 -5.65 11.28
C ALA A 175 -2.83 -4.68 11.79
N ALA A 176 -1.57 -5.13 11.87
CA ALA A 176 -0.43 -4.30 12.25
C ALA A 176 -0.23 -3.14 11.26
N PHE A 177 -0.33 -3.40 9.95
CA PHE A 177 -0.26 -2.36 8.92
C PHE A 177 -1.40 -1.34 9.05
N HIS A 178 -2.63 -1.78 9.25
CA HIS A 178 -3.77 -0.87 9.44
C HIS A 178 -3.59 0.00 10.70
N GLY A 179 -3.09 -0.55 11.79
CA GLY A 179 -2.76 0.21 13.01
C GLY A 179 -1.66 1.25 12.78
N ALA A 180 -0.58 0.85 12.08
CA ALA A 180 0.50 1.74 11.68
C ALA A 180 0.00 2.88 10.79
N LEU A 181 -0.81 2.56 9.79
CA LEU A 181 -1.39 3.53 8.85
C LEU A 181 -2.33 4.50 9.55
N ALA A 182 -3.19 4.03 10.46
CA ALA A 182 -4.08 4.89 11.25
C ALA A 182 -3.27 5.87 12.14
N SER A 183 -2.23 5.38 12.82
CA SER A 183 -1.32 6.23 13.60
C SER A 183 -0.59 7.25 12.73
N TRP A 184 -0.13 6.85 11.56
CA TRP A 184 0.55 7.73 10.61
C TRP A 184 -0.37 8.84 10.08
N VAL A 185 -1.64 8.52 9.74
CA VAL A 185 -2.66 9.50 9.32
C VAL A 185 -2.98 10.47 10.46
N ALA A 186 -3.21 9.97 11.69
CA ALA A 186 -3.51 10.79 12.86
C ALA A 186 -2.41 11.83 13.14
N ARG A 187 -1.14 11.45 12.99
CA ARG A 187 -0.01 12.39 13.11
C ARG A 187 0.00 13.45 12.01
N ALA A 188 -0.34 13.07 10.78
CA ALA A 188 -0.45 14.02 9.68
C ALA A 188 -1.58 15.04 9.89
N ASP A 189 -2.64 14.66 10.61
CA ASP A 189 -3.77 15.52 10.95
C ASP A 189 -3.52 16.40 12.20
N GLY A 190 -2.35 16.27 12.84
CA GLY A 190 -2.02 17.00 14.06
C GLY A 190 -2.76 16.49 15.31
N ALA A 191 -3.41 15.32 15.23
CA ALA A 191 -4.16 14.73 16.36
C ALA A 191 -3.24 14.30 17.52
N ASP A 192 -1.93 14.14 17.28
CA ASP A 192 -0.90 13.95 18.31
C ASP A 192 -0.45 15.30 18.95
N ALA A 193 -1.32 16.29 19.01
CA ALA A 193 -1.06 17.63 19.54
C ALA A 193 -0.66 17.67 21.04
N ALA A 194 -0.37 16.55 21.69
CA ALA A 194 0.26 16.50 23.01
C ALA A 194 1.72 17.00 23.01
N VAL A 195 2.33 17.22 21.85
CA VAL A 195 3.66 17.78 21.69
C VAL A 195 3.60 19.02 20.78
N GLY A 196 3.07 20.07 21.25
CA GLY A 196 3.11 21.50 20.92
C GLY A 196 3.75 22.06 19.64
N ALA A 197 4.00 21.28 18.59
CA ALA A 197 4.54 21.78 17.34
C ALA A 197 3.63 21.33 16.18
N ALA A 198 2.99 22.29 15.52
CA ALA A 198 2.36 22.08 14.23
C ALA A 198 3.42 21.47 13.29
N ARG A 199 3.11 20.34 12.71
CA ARG A 199 4.02 19.66 11.77
C ARG A 199 4.23 20.53 10.52
N THR A 200 5.48 20.85 10.22
CA THR A 200 5.87 21.70 9.08
C THR A 200 6.15 20.86 7.82
N GLU A 201 6.38 19.55 7.98
CA GLU A 201 6.75 18.66 6.88
C GLU A 201 5.62 17.66 6.57
N PRO A 202 5.41 17.33 5.29
CA PRO A 202 4.46 16.29 4.89
C PRO A 202 4.89 14.91 5.43
N PRO A 203 3.96 13.99 5.68
CA PRO A 203 4.26 12.64 6.09
C PRO A 203 5.04 11.89 4.99
N THR A 204 5.94 10.98 5.38
CA THR A 204 6.79 10.21 4.46
C THR A 204 6.47 8.71 4.52
N ALA A 205 6.88 7.96 3.48
CA ALA A 205 6.82 6.49 3.48
C ALA A 205 7.72 5.89 4.57
N GLY A 206 8.88 6.51 4.84
CA GLY A 206 9.79 6.09 5.92
C GLY A 206 9.15 6.14 7.30
N GLU A 207 8.36 7.18 7.59
CA GLU A 207 7.63 7.26 8.86
C GLU A 207 6.55 6.17 8.98
N LEU A 208 5.88 5.82 7.88
CA LEU A 208 4.94 4.69 7.87
C LEU A 208 5.68 3.38 8.11
N ALA A 209 6.86 3.19 7.52
CA ALA A 209 7.71 2.03 7.76
C ALA A 209 8.12 1.90 9.24
N ASP A 210 8.46 3.00 9.91
CA ASP A 210 8.78 2.99 11.34
C ASP A 210 7.56 2.59 12.18
N ARG A 211 6.36 3.13 11.86
CA ARG A 211 5.11 2.72 12.53
C ARG A 211 4.79 1.25 12.30
N LEU A 212 5.06 0.72 11.12
CA LEU A 212 4.88 -0.71 10.84
C LEU A 212 5.82 -1.57 11.71
N ARG A 213 7.10 -1.19 11.83
CA ARG A 213 8.05 -1.90 12.71
C ARG A 213 7.56 -1.92 14.16
N GLU A 214 7.10 -0.77 14.67
CA GLU A 214 6.54 -0.65 16.02
C GLU A 214 5.29 -1.52 16.19
N ALA A 215 4.36 -1.50 15.24
CA ALA A 215 3.11 -2.26 15.30
C ALA A 215 3.36 -3.78 15.28
N VAL A 216 4.26 -4.27 14.42
CA VAL A 216 4.62 -5.68 14.36
C VAL A 216 5.34 -6.11 15.66
N ALA A 217 6.25 -5.30 16.19
CA ALA A 217 6.93 -5.57 17.46
C ALA A 217 5.96 -5.65 18.65
N ALA A 218 4.82 -4.97 18.58
CA ALA A 218 3.79 -4.99 19.63
C ALA A 218 2.89 -6.24 19.59
N LEU A 219 2.85 -7.01 18.48
CA LEU A 219 1.95 -8.17 18.34
C LEU A 219 2.08 -9.20 19.47
N PRO A 220 3.27 -9.65 19.91
CA PRO A 220 3.37 -10.65 20.99
C PRO A 220 2.75 -10.15 22.29
N ALA A 221 2.99 -8.89 22.65
CA ALA A 221 2.43 -8.28 23.86
C ALA A 221 0.92 -8.09 23.74
N SER A 222 0.41 -7.80 22.54
CA SER A 222 -1.03 -7.65 22.28
C SER A 222 -1.80 -8.96 22.50
N LEU A 223 -1.19 -10.10 22.15
CA LEU A 223 -1.79 -11.42 22.39
C LEU A 223 -1.83 -11.83 23.88
N ALA A 224 -1.02 -11.17 24.72
CA ALA A 224 -0.95 -11.42 26.16
C ALA A 224 -1.77 -10.39 26.99
N LEU A 225 -2.49 -9.46 26.34
CA LEU A 225 -3.32 -8.49 27.07
C LEU A 225 -4.43 -9.18 27.86
N THR A 226 -4.57 -8.80 29.12
CA THR A 226 -5.63 -9.29 30.01
C THR A 226 -6.53 -8.11 30.42
N ALA A 227 -7.84 -8.33 30.41
CA ALA A 227 -8.78 -7.36 30.99
C ALA A 227 -8.58 -7.34 32.51
N ALA A 228 -8.20 -6.19 33.06
CA ALA A 228 -8.18 -6.00 34.52
C ALA A 228 -9.63 -5.91 35.01
N SER A 229 -9.95 -6.63 36.10
CA SER A 229 -11.22 -6.40 36.82
C SER A 229 -11.15 -5.03 37.48
N GLY A 230 -12.05 -4.11 37.11
CA GLY A 230 -12.20 -2.80 37.74
C GLY A 230 -12.76 -2.90 39.16
#